data_67a5cd92699f2117aed18e21ea827581
#
_entry.id   67a5cd92699f2117aed18e21ea827581
#
_cell.length_a   1.000
_cell.length_b   1.000
_cell.length_c   1.000
_cell.angle_alpha   90.00
_cell.angle_beta   90.00
_cell.angle_gamma   90.00
#
_symmetry.space_group_name_H-M   'P 1'
#
loop_
_entity.id
_entity.type
_entity.pdbx_description
1 polymer ?
#
loop_
_entity_poly.entity_id
_entity_poly.type
_entity_poly.pdbx_seq_one_letter_code
_entity_poly.pdbx_strand_id
1 'polypeptide(L)'
;CSTLPAIKPMKPGSAGPGVPGIHPIVYDDDGNVVAPGTGKAGNICIQNPWPGSFQTIWRDRERYVSQYYERYCKDPESKSWQDWPYMTGDAAVVAADGYVRILGRIDDVINVSGHRLGTKEIESAAMIVEEVSETAVVPVKHEVKGREPDLYVALKPGITPSDELAKRIQKAVVDEIGAIARPRNVWIVSDMPKTRSGKIMRRVLGAISNGTDVGDVTTLANPEVVDEITRMVQGAQR
;
A
#
# COMPACT_ATOMS: atom_id res chain seq x y z
N CYS A 1 0.11 16.73 -0.45
CA CYS A 1 -0.44 17.00 0.89
C CYS A 1 0.69 17.19 1.87
N SER A 2 0.49 18.01 2.89
CA SER A 2 1.45 18.20 3.97
C SER A 2 0.75 18.76 5.21
N THR A 3 1.31 18.47 6.36
CA THR A 3 0.99 19.21 7.58
C THR A 3 1.53 20.64 7.42
N LEU A 4 0.75 21.61 7.87
CA LEU A 4 1.11 23.04 7.86
C LEU A 4 1.17 23.53 9.32
N PRO A 5 2.29 23.29 10.04
CA PRO A 5 2.43 23.69 11.44
C PRO A 5 2.14 25.17 11.64
N ALA A 6 1.49 25.53 12.74
CA ALA A 6 1.02 26.88 13.08
C ALA A 6 -0.06 27.47 12.16
N ILE A 7 -0.39 26.83 11.03
CA ILE A 7 -1.45 27.28 10.11
C ILE A 7 -2.70 26.40 10.28
N LYS A 8 -2.50 25.07 10.37
CA LYS A 8 -3.59 24.11 10.60
C LYS A 8 -3.20 23.08 11.67
N PRO A 9 -4.16 22.59 12.46
CA PRO A 9 -3.91 21.49 13.40
C PRO A 9 -3.33 20.28 12.70
N MET A 10 -2.39 19.59 13.32
CA MET A 10 -1.92 18.28 12.84
C MET A 10 -2.87 17.19 13.32
N LYS A 11 -3.14 16.21 12.42
CA LYS A 11 -3.93 15.02 12.74
C LYS A 11 -3.06 13.78 12.59
N PRO A 12 -2.89 12.97 13.65
CA PRO A 12 -2.20 11.70 13.55
C PRO A 12 -2.77 10.82 12.43
N GLY A 13 -1.92 10.15 11.68
CA GLY A 13 -2.31 9.29 10.56
C GLY A 13 -2.80 10.02 9.29
N SER A 14 -2.82 11.37 9.28
CA SER A 14 -3.18 12.15 8.10
C SER A 14 -1.95 12.76 7.43
N ALA A 15 -1.93 12.75 6.09
CA ALA A 15 -0.96 13.50 5.30
C ALA A 15 -1.24 15.02 5.28
N GLY A 16 -2.32 15.47 5.92
CA GLY A 16 -2.77 16.86 5.90
C GLY A 16 -3.56 17.21 4.62
N PRO A 17 -3.96 18.47 4.49
CA PRO A 17 -4.63 18.98 3.29
C PRO A 17 -3.64 19.18 2.15
N GLY A 18 -4.14 19.53 0.98
CA GLY A 18 -3.31 20.04 -0.12
C GLY A 18 -2.54 21.28 0.33
N VAL A 19 -1.25 21.37 0.00
CA VAL A 19 -0.49 22.60 0.18
C VAL A 19 -0.95 23.67 -0.83
N PRO A 20 -0.69 24.96 -0.58
CA PRO A 20 -1.05 26.01 -1.53
C PRO A 20 -0.59 25.69 -2.95
N GLY A 21 -1.51 25.76 -3.91
CA GLY A 21 -1.26 25.44 -5.31
C GLY A 21 -1.30 23.94 -5.67
N ILE A 22 -1.57 23.03 -4.73
CA ILE A 22 -1.78 21.60 -4.98
C ILE A 22 -3.21 21.21 -4.63
N HIS A 23 -3.96 20.72 -5.62
CA HIS A 23 -5.36 20.34 -5.47
C HIS A 23 -5.49 18.82 -5.54
N PRO A 24 -5.42 18.11 -4.39
CA PRO A 24 -5.69 16.69 -4.33
C PRO A 24 -7.18 16.44 -4.58
N ILE A 25 -7.47 15.45 -5.41
CA ILE A 25 -8.81 14.97 -5.71
C ILE A 25 -8.80 13.44 -5.65
N VAL A 26 -9.88 12.82 -5.20
CA VAL A 26 -10.01 11.37 -5.14
C VAL A 26 -11.05 10.93 -6.15
N TYR A 27 -10.69 9.97 -7.00
CA TYR A 27 -11.58 9.31 -7.95
C TYR A 27 -11.88 7.88 -7.51
N ASP A 28 -13.10 7.42 -7.73
CA ASP A 28 -13.42 6.00 -7.67
C ASP A 28 -12.90 5.25 -8.92
N ASP A 29 -13.15 3.94 -8.99
CA ASP A 29 -12.68 3.15 -10.14
C ASP A 29 -13.43 3.46 -11.44
N ASP A 30 -14.63 4.02 -11.33
CA ASP A 30 -15.49 4.43 -12.45
C ASP A 30 -15.17 5.84 -12.95
N GLY A 31 -14.20 6.53 -12.31
CA GLY A 31 -13.78 7.89 -12.68
C GLY A 31 -14.65 8.99 -12.09
N ASN A 32 -15.55 8.68 -11.15
CA ASN A 32 -16.33 9.70 -10.46
C ASN A 32 -15.54 10.29 -9.29
N VAL A 33 -15.76 11.57 -9.02
CA VAL A 33 -15.15 12.24 -7.88
C VAL A 33 -15.77 11.76 -6.58
N VAL A 34 -14.95 11.26 -5.67
CA VAL A 34 -15.37 10.91 -4.31
C VAL A 34 -15.43 12.17 -3.46
N ALA A 35 -16.63 12.53 -3.00
CA ALA A 35 -16.80 13.73 -2.17
C ALA A 35 -16.12 13.57 -0.79
N PRO A 36 -15.47 14.62 -0.28
CA PRO A 36 -14.92 14.63 1.08
C PRO A 36 -15.98 14.30 2.14
N GLY A 37 -15.56 13.60 3.19
CA GLY A 37 -16.44 13.25 4.31
C GLY A 37 -17.34 12.03 4.09
N THR A 38 -17.33 11.40 2.92
CA THR A 38 -18.13 10.19 2.64
C THR A 38 -17.55 8.93 3.27
N GLY A 39 -16.27 8.95 3.70
CA GLY A 39 -15.54 7.77 4.16
C GLY A 39 -15.15 6.79 3.06
N LYS A 40 -15.56 7.04 1.80
CA LYS A 40 -15.18 6.18 0.67
C LYS A 40 -13.72 6.38 0.31
N ALA A 41 -13.03 5.28 0.08
CA ALA A 41 -11.68 5.26 -0.47
C ALA A 41 -11.72 5.38 -2.00
N GLY A 42 -10.68 5.98 -2.57
CA GLY A 42 -10.47 6.03 -4.01
C GLY A 42 -9.01 6.33 -4.33
N ASN A 43 -8.73 6.56 -5.60
CA ASN A 43 -7.39 6.83 -6.10
C ASN A 43 -7.11 8.34 -6.01
N ILE A 44 -6.08 8.73 -5.25
CA ILE A 44 -5.75 10.15 -5.13
C ILE A 44 -4.98 10.62 -6.36
N CYS A 45 -5.46 11.71 -6.93
CA CYS A 45 -4.84 12.42 -8.04
C CYS A 45 -4.53 13.86 -7.66
N ILE A 46 -3.67 14.51 -8.43
CA ILE A 46 -3.44 15.95 -8.37
C ILE A 46 -4.03 16.58 -9.62
N GLN A 47 -5.00 17.46 -9.45
CA GLN A 47 -5.77 17.99 -10.56
C GLN A 47 -5.03 19.05 -11.39
N ASN A 48 -4.13 19.79 -10.78
CA ASN A 48 -3.39 20.87 -11.45
C ASN A 48 -1.91 20.57 -11.58
N PRO A 49 -1.24 21.07 -12.63
CA PRO A 49 0.21 20.98 -12.71
C PRO A 49 0.87 21.79 -11.58
N TRP A 50 2.07 21.38 -11.19
CA TRP A 50 2.88 22.08 -10.19
C TRP A 50 4.37 22.09 -10.59
N PRO A 51 5.17 23.04 -10.11
CA PRO A 51 6.56 23.19 -10.56
C PRO A 51 7.46 22.00 -10.32
N GLY A 52 7.20 21.21 -9.27
CA GLY A 52 7.96 20.01 -8.91
C GLY A 52 7.51 18.73 -9.63
N SER A 53 6.55 18.83 -10.57
CA SER A 53 6.12 17.68 -11.38
C SER A 53 7.25 17.24 -12.31
N PHE A 54 7.55 15.93 -12.34
CA PHE A 54 8.51 15.44 -13.32
C PHE A 54 7.95 15.50 -14.74
N GLN A 55 8.83 15.67 -15.74
CA GLN A 55 8.41 16.06 -17.08
C GLN A 55 8.16 14.87 -18.00
N THR A 56 8.86 13.77 -17.80
CA THR A 56 8.74 12.57 -18.65
C THR A 56 9.55 11.41 -18.10
N ILE A 57 9.32 10.21 -18.64
CA ILE A 57 10.21 9.07 -18.51
C ILE A 57 11.21 9.12 -19.66
N TRP A 58 12.49 8.91 -19.38
CA TRP A 58 13.55 8.97 -20.38
C TRP A 58 13.30 8.01 -21.54
N ARG A 59 13.18 8.53 -22.74
CA ARG A 59 12.89 7.82 -24.00
C ARG A 59 11.59 7.01 -24.02
N ASP A 60 10.65 7.26 -23.08
CA ASP A 60 9.41 6.50 -22.96
C ASP A 60 8.26 7.45 -22.54
N ARG A 61 7.88 8.35 -23.44
CA ARG A 61 6.78 9.30 -23.20
C ARG A 61 5.42 8.60 -23.13
N GLU A 62 5.23 7.55 -23.92
CA GLU A 62 3.95 6.79 -23.91
C GLU A 62 3.69 6.19 -22.54
N ARG A 63 4.69 5.56 -21.96
CA ARG A 63 4.61 5.04 -20.59
C ARG A 63 4.37 6.15 -19.55
N TYR A 64 4.98 7.34 -19.74
CA TYR A 64 4.73 8.46 -18.85
C TYR A 64 3.26 8.87 -18.86
N VAL A 65 2.62 8.98 -20.04
CA VAL A 65 1.23 9.37 -20.18
C VAL A 65 0.32 8.25 -19.66
N SER A 66 0.50 7.02 -20.12
CA SER A 66 -0.38 5.89 -19.74
C SER A 66 -0.35 5.60 -18.25
N GLN A 67 0.81 5.70 -17.62
CA GLN A 67 0.95 5.37 -16.20
C GLN A 67 0.43 6.46 -15.26
N TYR A 68 0.52 7.74 -15.64
CA TYR A 68 0.28 8.84 -14.72
C TYR A 68 -0.90 9.74 -15.08
N TYR A 69 -1.44 9.66 -16.30
CA TYR A 69 -2.48 10.59 -16.73
C TYR A 69 -3.68 9.94 -17.40
N GLU A 70 -3.49 8.84 -18.12
CA GLU A 70 -4.51 8.28 -19.00
C GLU A 70 -5.76 7.79 -18.24
N ARG A 71 -5.57 7.18 -17.07
CA ARG A 71 -6.66 6.50 -16.33
C ARG A 71 -7.87 7.39 -16.03
N TYR A 72 -7.63 8.66 -15.72
CA TYR A 72 -8.69 9.62 -15.38
C TYR A 72 -8.74 10.79 -16.34
N CYS A 73 -8.14 10.63 -17.53
CA CYS A 73 -8.24 11.61 -18.59
C CYS A 73 -9.70 11.73 -19.05
N LYS A 74 -10.21 12.95 -19.08
CA LYS A 74 -11.59 13.23 -19.51
C LYS A 74 -11.74 13.33 -21.03
N ASP A 75 -10.70 13.82 -21.69
CA ASP A 75 -10.65 13.99 -23.13
C ASP A 75 -9.19 13.84 -23.63
N PRO A 76 -8.86 12.71 -24.27
CA PRO A 76 -7.52 12.43 -24.79
C PRO A 76 -7.02 13.45 -25.83
N GLU A 77 -7.92 14.14 -26.51
CA GLU A 77 -7.58 15.16 -27.52
C GLU A 77 -7.41 16.56 -26.90
N SER A 78 -7.79 16.72 -25.62
CA SER A 78 -7.72 18.00 -24.95
C SER A 78 -6.28 18.41 -24.66
N LYS A 79 -5.98 19.70 -24.87
CA LYS A 79 -4.75 20.36 -24.45
C LYS A 79 -4.88 21.06 -23.11
N SER A 80 -6.06 20.97 -22.49
CA SER A 80 -6.31 21.56 -21.17
C SER A 80 -5.83 20.65 -20.06
N TRP A 81 -5.04 21.19 -19.14
CA TRP A 81 -4.56 20.44 -17.97
C TRP A 81 -5.72 19.96 -17.07
N GLN A 82 -6.88 20.59 -17.10
CA GLN A 82 -8.06 20.20 -16.33
C GLN A 82 -8.57 18.80 -16.70
N ASP A 83 -8.26 18.32 -17.89
CA ASP A 83 -8.69 17.03 -18.40
C ASP A 83 -7.67 15.92 -18.13
N TRP A 84 -6.49 16.27 -17.59
CA TRP A 84 -5.37 15.36 -17.34
C TRP A 84 -4.93 15.36 -15.87
N PRO A 85 -5.76 14.86 -14.94
CA PRO A 85 -5.35 14.74 -13.55
C PRO A 85 -4.18 13.75 -13.40
N TYR A 86 -3.16 14.16 -12.65
CA TYR A 86 -2.01 13.31 -12.37
C TYR A 86 -2.35 12.25 -11.33
N MET A 87 -2.24 10.99 -11.68
CA MET A 87 -2.44 9.85 -10.79
C MET A 87 -1.19 9.56 -9.97
N THR A 88 -1.28 9.64 -8.65
CA THR A 88 -0.13 9.40 -7.75
C THR A 88 0.21 7.92 -7.59
N GLY A 89 -0.76 7.04 -7.87
CA GLY A 89 -0.65 5.61 -7.63
C GLY A 89 -0.94 5.21 -6.17
N ASP A 90 -1.50 6.12 -5.37
CA ASP A 90 -1.89 5.86 -3.99
C ASP A 90 -3.41 5.88 -3.84
N ALA A 91 -3.92 5.09 -2.88
CA ALA A 91 -5.29 5.14 -2.42
C ALA A 91 -5.43 6.08 -1.22
N ALA A 92 -6.53 6.82 -1.14
CA ALA A 92 -6.77 7.74 -0.05
C ALA A 92 -8.27 7.90 0.28
N VAL A 93 -8.51 8.43 1.48
CA VAL A 93 -9.80 8.95 1.93
C VAL A 93 -9.63 10.42 2.26
N VAL A 94 -10.59 11.25 1.89
CA VAL A 94 -10.62 12.66 2.26
C VAL A 94 -11.69 12.88 3.32
N ALA A 95 -11.28 13.39 4.46
CA ALA A 95 -12.19 13.79 5.55
C ALA A 95 -13.00 15.04 5.17
N ALA A 96 -14.13 15.28 5.85
CA ALA A 96 -14.99 16.43 5.59
C ALA A 96 -14.28 17.79 5.71
N ASP A 97 -13.22 17.87 6.49
CA ASP A 97 -12.38 19.06 6.67
C ASP A 97 -11.21 19.17 5.67
N GLY A 98 -11.19 18.30 4.66
CA GLY A 98 -10.20 18.31 3.58
C GLY A 98 -8.87 17.62 3.93
N TYR A 99 -8.76 16.96 5.10
CA TYR A 99 -7.56 16.21 5.46
C TYR A 99 -7.53 14.89 4.70
N VAL A 100 -6.38 14.60 4.10
CA VAL A 100 -6.15 13.39 3.31
C VAL A 100 -5.49 12.32 4.18
N ARG A 101 -6.08 11.13 4.25
CA ARG A 101 -5.47 9.93 4.82
C ARG A 101 -5.08 8.98 3.69
N ILE A 102 -3.80 8.72 3.56
CA ILE A 102 -3.26 7.77 2.59
C ILE A 102 -3.43 6.35 3.14
N LEU A 103 -4.02 5.46 2.34
CA LEU A 103 -4.24 4.06 2.70
C LEU A 103 -3.11 3.14 2.22
N GLY A 104 -2.29 3.60 1.29
CA GLY A 104 -1.19 2.86 0.69
C GLY A 104 -1.20 2.96 -0.84
N ARG A 105 -0.33 2.19 -1.48
CA ARG A 105 -0.29 2.07 -2.94
C ARG A 105 -1.56 1.40 -3.46
N ILE A 106 -2.04 1.83 -4.61
CA ILE A 106 -3.18 1.17 -5.29
C ILE A 106 -2.87 -0.30 -5.56
N ASP A 107 -1.62 -0.59 -5.91
CA ASP A 107 -1.13 -1.94 -6.19
C ASP A 107 -1.08 -2.82 -4.93
N ASP A 108 -0.93 -2.20 -3.75
CA ASP A 108 -0.84 -2.85 -2.44
C ASP A 108 -2.21 -2.92 -1.72
N VAL A 109 -3.27 -2.31 -2.25
CA VAL A 109 -4.62 -2.43 -1.70
C VAL A 109 -5.18 -3.81 -2.00
N ILE A 110 -5.70 -4.47 -0.97
CA ILE A 110 -6.26 -5.82 -1.07
C ILE A 110 -7.77 -5.71 -1.18
N ASN A 111 -8.33 -6.22 -2.27
CA ASN A 111 -9.78 -6.37 -2.42
C ASN A 111 -10.21 -7.73 -1.87
N VAL A 112 -10.79 -7.73 -0.68
CA VAL A 112 -11.35 -8.92 -0.04
C VAL A 112 -12.87 -8.84 -0.10
N SER A 113 -13.50 -9.72 -0.86
CA SER A 113 -14.98 -9.77 -0.98
C SER A 113 -15.63 -8.41 -1.26
N GLY A 114 -15.00 -7.60 -2.12
CA GLY A 114 -15.50 -6.26 -2.49
C GLY A 114 -15.10 -5.12 -1.53
N HIS A 115 -14.43 -5.42 -0.43
CA HIS A 115 -13.90 -4.39 0.49
C HIS A 115 -12.44 -4.10 0.19
N ARG A 116 -12.11 -2.82 0.14
CA ARG A 116 -10.72 -2.35 -0.03
C ARG A 116 -10.04 -2.23 1.33
N LEU A 117 -9.06 -3.09 1.57
CA LEU A 117 -8.24 -3.06 2.77
C LEU A 117 -6.85 -2.49 2.43
N GLY A 118 -6.43 -1.48 3.18
CA GLY A 118 -5.08 -0.96 3.09
C GLY A 118 -4.09 -1.92 3.75
N THR A 119 -3.03 -2.31 3.03
CA THR A 119 -1.97 -3.13 3.62
C THR A 119 -1.39 -2.48 4.87
N LYS A 120 -1.26 -1.15 4.87
CA LYS A 120 -0.75 -0.37 6.00
C LYS A 120 -1.63 -0.43 7.25
N GLU A 121 -2.93 -0.56 7.11
CA GLU A 121 -3.85 -0.72 8.24
C GLU A 121 -3.62 -2.08 8.92
N ILE A 122 -3.50 -3.15 8.13
CA ILE A 122 -3.21 -4.49 8.62
C ILE A 122 -1.81 -4.55 9.26
N GLU A 123 -0.80 -3.95 8.62
CA GLU A 123 0.56 -3.85 9.15
C GLU A 123 0.57 -3.12 10.51
N SER A 124 -0.13 -2.00 10.61
CA SER A 124 -0.23 -1.22 11.86
C SER A 124 -0.94 -1.99 12.98
N ALA A 125 -2.00 -2.71 12.67
CA ALA A 125 -2.72 -3.54 13.64
C ALA A 125 -1.82 -4.68 14.18
N ALA A 126 -1.02 -5.30 13.32
CA ALA A 126 -0.07 -6.33 13.74
C ALA A 126 1.06 -5.77 14.62
N MET A 127 1.47 -4.52 14.39
CA MET A 127 2.51 -3.82 15.18
C MET A 127 2.07 -3.48 16.62
N ILE A 128 0.80 -3.62 16.97
CA ILE A 128 0.30 -3.45 18.35
C ILE A 128 0.89 -4.53 19.28
N VAL A 129 1.22 -5.69 18.71
CA VAL A 129 1.87 -6.77 19.46
C VAL A 129 3.30 -6.40 19.75
N GLU A 130 3.65 -6.29 21.05
CA GLU A 130 4.91 -5.71 21.51
C GLU A 130 6.16 -6.41 20.95
N GLU A 131 6.09 -7.71 20.72
CA GLU A 131 7.19 -8.53 20.21
C GLU A 131 7.52 -8.27 18.74
N VAL A 132 6.63 -7.59 18.01
CA VAL A 132 6.80 -7.30 16.59
C VAL A 132 7.71 -6.09 16.37
N SER A 133 8.65 -6.21 15.44
CA SER A 133 9.54 -5.11 15.03
C SER A 133 9.18 -4.52 13.66
N GLU A 134 8.86 -5.37 12.71
CA GLU A 134 8.50 -4.96 11.34
C GLU A 134 7.41 -5.87 10.77
N THR A 135 6.60 -5.31 9.87
CA THR A 135 5.53 -6.05 9.20
C THR A 135 5.46 -5.70 7.73
N ALA A 136 5.05 -6.67 6.92
CA ALA A 136 4.73 -6.46 5.52
C ALA A 136 3.53 -7.32 5.13
N VAL A 137 2.52 -6.73 4.51
CA VAL A 137 1.34 -7.42 4.01
C VAL A 137 1.37 -7.47 2.49
N VAL A 138 1.06 -8.63 1.94
CA VAL A 138 0.96 -8.84 0.49
C VAL A 138 -0.35 -9.54 0.12
N PRO A 139 -0.93 -9.21 -1.04
CA PRO A 139 -2.13 -9.87 -1.53
C PRO A 139 -1.80 -11.26 -2.08
N VAL A 140 -2.59 -12.25 -1.68
CA VAL A 140 -2.54 -13.60 -2.23
C VAL A 140 -3.86 -13.90 -2.93
N LYS A 141 -3.81 -14.57 -4.07
CA LYS A 141 -5.00 -14.96 -4.83
C LYS A 141 -5.84 -15.97 -4.04
N HIS A 142 -7.15 -15.76 -4.06
CA HIS A 142 -8.14 -16.66 -3.47
C HIS A 142 -9.30 -16.84 -4.43
N GLU A 143 -9.73 -18.09 -4.69
CA GLU A 143 -10.72 -18.42 -5.72
C GLU A 143 -12.09 -17.75 -5.50
N VAL A 144 -12.53 -17.64 -4.25
CA VAL A 144 -13.85 -17.09 -3.90
C VAL A 144 -13.79 -15.62 -3.51
N LYS A 145 -12.79 -15.22 -2.72
CA LYS A 145 -12.69 -13.86 -2.15
C LYS A 145 -11.96 -12.89 -3.05
N GLY A 146 -11.41 -13.36 -4.17
CA GLY A 146 -10.53 -12.63 -5.05
C GLY A 146 -9.11 -12.56 -4.49
N ARG A 147 -8.90 -11.93 -3.34
CA ARG A 147 -7.60 -11.86 -2.65
C ARG A 147 -7.76 -11.97 -1.15
N GLU A 148 -6.70 -12.46 -0.49
CA GLU A 148 -6.54 -12.48 0.97
C GLU A 148 -5.17 -11.90 1.35
N PRO A 149 -5.01 -11.33 2.54
CA PRO A 149 -3.71 -10.87 3.02
C PRO A 149 -2.86 -12.02 3.55
N ASP A 150 -1.60 -12.10 3.11
CA ASP A 150 -0.52 -12.80 3.82
C ASP A 150 0.30 -11.75 4.59
N LEU A 151 0.58 -12.03 5.85
CA LEU A 151 1.30 -11.13 6.74
C LEU A 151 2.67 -11.71 7.08
N TYR A 152 3.72 -10.99 6.72
CA TYR A 152 5.09 -11.25 7.12
C TYR A 152 5.45 -10.41 8.34
N VAL A 153 6.14 -11.02 9.30
CA VAL A 153 6.47 -10.39 10.58
C VAL A 153 7.93 -10.69 10.92
N ALA A 154 8.71 -9.64 11.17
CA ALA A 154 9.99 -9.75 11.84
C ALA A 154 9.81 -9.41 13.32
N LEU A 155 10.42 -10.20 14.21
CA LEU A 155 10.33 -10.01 15.66
C LEU A 155 11.48 -9.14 16.18
N LYS A 156 11.29 -8.57 17.35
CA LYS A 156 12.36 -7.89 18.08
C LYS A 156 13.47 -8.87 18.47
N PRO A 157 14.72 -8.42 18.58
CA PRO A 157 15.83 -9.28 19.00
C PRO A 157 15.53 -10.01 20.30
N GLY A 158 15.89 -11.30 20.35
CA GLY A 158 15.71 -12.14 21.55
C GLY A 158 14.33 -12.78 21.70
N ILE A 159 13.40 -12.49 20.80
CA ILE A 159 12.07 -13.14 20.81
C ILE A 159 12.12 -14.42 19.97
N THR A 160 11.64 -15.52 20.54
CA THR A 160 11.55 -16.82 19.84
C THR A 160 10.23 -16.92 19.07
N PRO A 161 10.24 -17.27 17.78
CA PRO A 161 9.04 -17.55 17.01
C PRO A 161 8.21 -18.69 17.62
N SER A 162 6.88 -18.55 17.63
CA SER A 162 5.96 -19.62 18.02
C SER A 162 4.61 -19.49 17.32
N ASP A 163 3.88 -20.60 17.20
CA ASP A 163 2.52 -20.62 16.65
C ASP A 163 1.54 -19.82 17.51
N GLU A 164 1.76 -19.77 18.81
CA GLU A 164 0.94 -18.95 19.72
C GLU A 164 1.12 -17.46 19.45
N LEU A 165 2.36 -17.02 19.21
CA LEU A 165 2.65 -15.65 18.86
C LEU A 165 2.03 -15.29 17.50
N ALA A 166 2.12 -16.15 16.49
CA ALA A 166 1.48 -15.95 15.20
C ALA A 166 -0.05 -15.81 15.33
N LYS A 167 -0.70 -16.64 16.16
CA LYS A 167 -2.13 -16.53 16.45
C LYS A 167 -2.50 -15.25 17.19
N ARG A 168 -1.67 -14.78 18.14
CA ARG A 168 -1.87 -13.49 18.81
C ARG A 168 -1.80 -12.33 17.84
N ILE A 169 -0.82 -12.34 16.93
CA ILE A 169 -0.67 -11.31 15.89
C ILE A 169 -1.89 -11.32 14.96
N GLN A 170 -2.32 -12.50 14.50
CA GLN A 170 -3.52 -12.63 13.68
C GLN A 170 -4.78 -12.12 14.41
N LYS A 171 -4.90 -12.44 15.70
CA LYS A 171 -6.00 -11.96 16.53
C LYS A 171 -5.99 -10.44 16.69
N ALA A 172 -4.83 -9.83 16.92
CA ALA A 172 -4.71 -8.38 17.02
C ALA A 172 -5.22 -7.67 15.76
N VAL A 173 -4.91 -8.19 14.57
CA VAL A 173 -5.45 -7.66 13.30
C VAL A 173 -6.98 -7.79 13.25
N VAL A 174 -7.53 -8.92 13.67
CA VAL A 174 -8.98 -9.14 13.66
C VAL A 174 -9.69 -8.25 14.68
N ASP A 175 -9.13 -8.09 15.86
CA ASP A 175 -9.71 -7.25 16.93
C ASP A 175 -9.71 -5.76 16.53
N GLU A 176 -8.69 -5.30 15.81
CA GLU A 176 -8.53 -3.89 15.44
C GLU A 176 -9.35 -3.51 14.19
N ILE A 177 -9.38 -4.38 13.18
CA ILE A 177 -9.98 -4.04 11.87
C ILE A 177 -11.27 -4.84 11.62
N GLY A 178 -11.33 -6.06 12.12
CA GLY A 178 -12.43 -6.98 11.87
C GLY A 178 -12.01 -8.26 11.12
N ALA A 179 -12.90 -9.25 11.11
CA ALA A 179 -12.65 -10.57 10.53
C ALA A 179 -12.31 -10.56 9.03
N ILE A 180 -12.72 -9.52 8.31
CA ILE A 180 -12.42 -9.36 6.87
C ILE A 180 -10.94 -9.14 6.60
N ALA A 181 -10.21 -8.55 7.55
CA ALA A 181 -8.79 -8.28 7.44
C ALA A 181 -7.90 -9.43 7.95
N ARG A 182 -8.49 -10.54 8.40
CA ARG A 182 -7.75 -11.69 8.92
C ARG A 182 -6.70 -12.16 7.93
N PRO A 183 -5.40 -12.13 8.29
CA PRO A 183 -4.36 -12.71 7.45
C PRO A 183 -4.60 -14.21 7.23
N ARG A 184 -4.44 -14.67 5.99
CA ARG A 184 -4.48 -16.09 5.65
C ARG A 184 -3.37 -16.84 6.41
N ASN A 185 -2.15 -16.29 6.34
CA ASN A 185 -1.00 -16.78 7.07
C ASN A 185 -0.28 -15.62 7.78
N VAL A 186 0.37 -15.94 8.88
CA VAL A 186 1.33 -15.08 9.58
C VAL A 186 2.69 -15.77 9.50
N TRP A 187 3.57 -15.25 8.65
CA TRP A 187 4.92 -15.75 8.42
C TRP A 187 5.91 -15.00 9.31
N ILE A 188 6.39 -15.66 10.37
CA ILE A 188 7.43 -15.07 11.21
C ILE A 188 8.78 -15.37 10.57
N VAL A 189 9.46 -14.33 10.10
CA VAL A 189 10.70 -14.39 9.32
C VAL A 189 11.87 -13.77 10.10
N SER A 190 13.08 -14.17 9.75
CA SER A 190 14.31 -13.64 10.37
C SER A 190 14.54 -12.16 10.03
N ASP A 191 14.26 -11.76 8.79
CA ASP A 191 14.29 -10.39 8.28
C ASP A 191 13.41 -10.27 7.04
N MET A 192 13.13 -9.04 6.59
CA MET A 192 12.40 -8.74 5.36
C MET A 192 13.37 -8.53 4.18
N PRO A 193 13.00 -8.90 2.93
CA PRO A 193 13.81 -8.51 1.78
C PRO A 193 13.77 -6.99 1.61
N LYS A 194 14.92 -6.34 1.73
CA LYS A 194 15.05 -4.87 1.74
C LYS A 194 15.98 -4.39 0.62
N THR A 195 15.67 -3.23 0.06
CA THR A 195 16.62 -2.48 -0.76
C THR A 195 17.77 -1.95 0.07
N ARG A 196 18.86 -1.50 -0.57
CA ARG A 196 20.00 -0.84 0.11
C ARG A 196 19.60 0.41 0.89
N SER A 197 18.46 1.02 0.58
CA SER A 197 17.90 2.16 1.34
C SER A 197 16.99 1.74 2.50
N GLY A 198 16.89 0.44 2.82
CA GLY A 198 16.06 -0.11 3.91
C GLY A 198 14.57 -0.27 3.58
N LYS A 199 14.17 -0.07 2.32
CA LYS A 199 12.77 -0.22 1.92
C LYS A 199 12.43 -1.69 1.68
N ILE A 200 11.39 -2.21 2.33
CA ILE A 200 10.87 -3.57 2.13
C ILE A 200 10.39 -3.76 0.69
N MET A 201 10.84 -4.82 0.05
CA MET A 201 10.44 -5.18 -1.31
C MET A 201 9.23 -6.12 -1.31
N ARG A 202 8.03 -5.55 -1.10
CA ARG A 202 6.75 -6.31 -1.08
C ARG A 202 6.51 -7.13 -2.34
N ARG A 203 7.02 -6.68 -3.50
CA ARG A 203 6.94 -7.43 -4.75
C ARG A 203 7.53 -8.83 -4.61
N VAL A 204 8.68 -8.97 -3.94
CA VAL A 204 9.36 -10.25 -3.72
C VAL A 204 8.52 -11.14 -2.80
N LEU A 205 8.03 -10.61 -1.67
CA LEU A 205 7.16 -11.34 -0.74
C LEU A 205 5.86 -11.79 -1.42
N GLY A 206 5.25 -10.91 -2.23
CA GLY A 206 4.05 -11.24 -2.98
C GLY A 206 4.27 -12.34 -4.03
N ALA A 207 5.41 -12.33 -4.70
CA ALA A 207 5.79 -13.38 -5.64
C ALA A 207 5.95 -14.74 -4.92
N ILE A 208 6.62 -14.76 -3.77
CA ILE A 208 6.78 -15.96 -2.95
C ILE A 208 5.43 -16.53 -2.49
N SER A 209 4.56 -15.69 -1.91
CA SER A 209 3.23 -16.10 -1.43
C SER A 209 2.32 -16.62 -2.53
N ASN A 210 2.46 -16.11 -3.76
CA ASN A 210 1.66 -16.55 -4.91
C ASN A 210 2.34 -17.67 -5.74
N GLY A 211 3.52 -18.16 -5.35
CA GLY A 211 4.25 -19.19 -6.07
C GLY A 211 4.71 -18.77 -7.48
N THR A 212 4.95 -17.47 -7.67
CA THR A 212 5.43 -16.88 -8.94
C THR A 212 6.91 -16.53 -8.87
N ASP A 213 7.53 -16.29 -10.03
CA ASP A 213 8.92 -15.87 -10.09
C ASP A 213 9.13 -14.53 -9.35
N VAL A 214 10.12 -14.49 -8.47
CA VAL A 214 10.49 -13.30 -7.71
C VAL A 214 11.14 -12.21 -8.58
N GLY A 215 11.58 -12.54 -9.79
CA GLY A 215 12.22 -11.65 -10.74
C GLY A 215 13.58 -11.12 -10.25
N ASP A 216 13.98 -9.96 -10.73
CA ASP A 216 15.27 -9.35 -10.39
C ASP A 216 15.36 -8.98 -8.89
N VAL A 217 16.33 -9.56 -8.22
CA VAL A 217 16.66 -9.35 -6.79
C VAL A 217 18.01 -8.65 -6.57
N THR A 218 18.69 -8.22 -7.63
CA THR A 218 20.05 -7.62 -7.58
C THR A 218 20.13 -6.33 -6.77
N THR A 219 18.99 -5.66 -6.56
CA THR A 219 18.89 -4.42 -5.76
C THR A 219 18.69 -4.67 -4.27
N LEU A 220 18.53 -5.93 -3.85
CA LEU A 220 18.39 -6.29 -2.44
C LEU A 220 19.72 -6.12 -1.69
N ALA A 221 19.60 -5.68 -0.45
CA ALA A 221 20.73 -5.64 0.50
C ALA A 221 20.99 -7.00 1.13
N ASN A 222 19.94 -7.85 1.23
CA ASN A 222 19.93 -9.14 1.91
C ASN A 222 19.25 -10.23 1.05
N PRO A 223 19.81 -10.60 -0.11
CA PRO A 223 19.18 -11.56 -1.03
C PRO A 223 19.01 -12.97 -0.43
N GLU A 224 19.84 -13.37 0.55
CA GLU A 224 19.78 -14.67 1.25
C GLU A 224 18.45 -14.90 1.97
N VAL A 225 17.79 -13.82 2.40
CA VAL A 225 16.48 -13.88 3.08
C VAL A 225 15.39 -14.39 2.13
N VAL A 226 15.52 -14.15 0.84
CA VAL A 226 14.56 -14.61 -0.18
C VAL A 226 14.47 -16.13 -0.22
N ASP A 227 15.62 -16.82 -0.19
CA ASP A 227 15.68 -18.28 -0.21
C ASP A 227 15.12 -18.89 1.08
N GLU A 228 15.37 -18.25 2.22
CA GLU A 228 14.85 -18.68 3.51
C GLU A 228 13.31 -18.58 3.53
N ILE A 229 12.76 -17.43 3.18
CA ILE A 229 11.32 -17.20 3.13
C ILE A 229 10.65 -18.14 2.10
N THR A 230 11.26 -18.33 0.94
CA THR A 230 10.72 -19.22 -0.10
C THR A 230 10.60 -20.66 0.41
N ARG A 231 11.62 -21.17 1.09
CA ARG A 231 11.58 -22.52 1.68
C ARG A 231 10.51 -22.65 2.75
N MET A 232 10.34 -21.63 3.60
CA MET A 232 9.32 -21.60 4.65
C MET A 232 7.90 -21.64 4.05
N VAL A 233 7.60 -20.75 3.10
CA VAL A 233 6.28 -20.63 2.50
C VAL A 233 5.92 -21.84 1.66
N GLN A 234 6.82 -22.31 0.82
CA GLN A 234 6.60 -23.50 -0.04
C GLN A 234 6.56 -24.80 0.77
N GLY A 235 7.29 -24.88 1.89
CA GLY A 235 7.24 -26.02 2.80
C GLY A 235 5.88 -26.17 3.51
N ALA A 236 5.21 -25.06 3.79
CA ALA A 236 3.91 -25.05 4.43
C ALA A 236 2.72 -25.23 3.46
N GLN A 237 2.94 -25.07 2.15
CA GLN A 237 1.92 -25.23 1.10
C GLN A 237 1.85 -26.69 0.54
N ARG A 238 2.74 -27.57 0.97
CA ARG A 238 2.74 -29.00 0.67
C ARG A 238 2.02 -29.79 1.73
#